data_99d999d0b1ffc5b49fe87d8a6ccc65bd
#
_entry.id   99d999d0b1ffc5b49fe87d8a6ccc65bd
#
_cell.length_a   1.000
_cell.length_b   1.000
_cell.length_c   1.000
_cell.angle_alpha   90.00
_cell.angle_beta   90.00
_cell.angle_gamma   90.00
#
_symmetry.space_group_name_H-M   'P 1'
#
loop_
_entity.id
_entity.type
_entity.pdbx_description
1 polymer ?
#
loop_
_entity_poly.entity_id
_entity_poly.type
_entity_poly.pdbx_seq_one_letter_code
_entity_poly.pdbx_strand_id
1 'polypeptide(L)'
;MGTSFLSAEEFDEQAHRLYEAGDYDEALELLREGLRRHPDSVLLHVGLGYVRIAREEYAWARISFETALELDPEYEDAWVGLGETLLKFGRVDEALKCFATVDAMGLAEDLELGLTMGRALYREGLFADAKHRFASLSAAHPESAEVAAARGYTLHALGDDVGARRELRRALRLDGDLHEARIYLAHLLHDRGDLAGALRELERVPPAEHWDTLSLWRFLELKASVDRAADDDPALGPWRERIAELEAEPDEVDHLLAEVESSFEGAEEEAEKPLELSAQIDFIMRMLNAPGEGRETEVKVHRVRTMEGTLYEGTWDDILRGMRDRSEPGLPLSVYMRRAARQIRERTGRTIPCDSAEAFLRAGARLGLLRIES
;
A
#
# COMPACT_ATOMS: atom_id res chain seq x y z
N MET A 1 -42.93 9.08 -12.28
CA MET A 1 -41.57 9.54 -12.47
C MET A 1 -40.79 8.30 -12.86
N GLY A 2 -40.34 8.24 -14.13
CA GLY A 2 -39.63 7.06 -14.63
C GLY A 2 -38.33 6.92 -13.88
N THR A 3 -38.14 5.79 -13.23
CA THR A 3 -36.81 5.37 -12.76
C THR A 3 -35.96 5.18 -14.01
N SER A 4 -35.09 6.15 -14.31
CA SER A 4 -34.03 5.96 -15.30
C SER A 4 -33.20 4.75 -14.85
N PHE A 5 -33.30 3.66 -15.62
CA PHE A 5 -32.43 2.51 -15.38
C PHE A 5 -31.08 2.91 -15.93
N LEU A 6 -30.13 3.20 -15.03
CA LEU A 6 -28.75 3.43 -15.43
C LEU A 6 -28.18 2.14 -16.05
N SER A 7 -27.45 2.28 -17.13
CA SER A 7 -26.67 1.19 -17.74
C SER A 7 -25.42 0.90 -16.90
N ALA A 8 -24.73 -0.21 -17.19
CA ALA A 8 -23.47 -0.52 -16.52
C ALA A 8 -22.42 0.56 -16.76
N GLU A 9 -22.35 1.08 -17.97
CA GLU A 9 -21.44 2.16 -18.37
C GLU A 9 -21.75 3.46 -17.62
N GLU A 10 -23.03 3.82 -17.44
CA GLU A 10 -23.42 5.01 -16.68
C GLU A 10 -23.07 4.88 -15.18
N PHE A 11 -23.17 3.68 -14.62
CA PHE A 11 -22.70 3.42 -13.25
C PHE A 11 -21.19 3.58 -13.14
N ASP A 12 -20.45 3.03 -14.09
CA ASP A 12 -19.00 3.10 -14.13
C ASP A 12 -18.49 4.53 -14.28
N GLU A 13 -19.03 5.30 -15.24
CA GLU A 13 -18.67 6.70 -15.44
C GLU A 13 -18.92 7.56 -14.19
N GLN A 14 -19.99 7.29 -13.45
CA GLN A 14 -20.28 8.01 -12.22
C GLN A 14 -19.34 7.59 -11.11
N ALA A 15 -19.05 6.30 -10.97
CA ALA A 15 -18.11 5.78 -9.98
C ALA A 15 -16.69 6.27 -10.24
N HIS A 16 -16.29 6.35 -11.53
CA HIS A 16 -14.98 6.89 -11.90
C HIS A 16 -14.82 8.37 -11.50
N ARG A 17 -15.86 9.19 -11.68
CA ARG A 17 -15.85 10.59 -11.23
C ARG A 17 -15.71 10.72 -9.70
N LEU A 18 -16.38 9.85 -8.94
CA LEU A 18 -16.24 9.79 -7.50
C LEU A 18 -14.84 9.32 -7.08
N TYR A 19 -14.30 8.34 -7.81
CA TYR A 19 -12.94 7.85 -7.61
C TYR A 19 -11.90 8.96 -7.82
N GLU A 20 -12.02 9.74 -8.90
CA GLU A 20 -11.14 10.89 -9.17
C GLU A 20 -11.27 12.02 -8.14
N ALA A 21 -12.45 12.17 -7.54
CA ALA A 21 -12.70 13.12 -6.45
C ALA A 21 -12.15 12.63 -5.09
N GLY A 22 -11.74 11.35 -4.99
CA GLY A 22 -11.32 10.75 -3.73
C GLY A 22 -12.48 10.20 -2.88
N ASP A 23 -13.71 10.28 -3.37
CA ASP A 23 -14.93 9.83 -2.68
C ASP A 23 -15.11 8.32 -2.83
N TYR A 24 -14.13 7.55 -2.33
CA TYR A 24 -14.04 6.09 -2.53
C TYR A 24 -15.21 5.32 -1.90
N ASP A 25 -15.76 5.78 -0.78
CA ASP A 25 -16.91 5.15 -0.12
C ASP A 25 -18.17 5.22 -0.99
N GLU A 26 -18.43 6.39 -1.56
CA GLU A 26 -19.56 6.63 -2.44
C GLU A 26 -19.41 5.88 -3.78
N ALA A 27 -18.19 5.87 -4.33
CA ALA A 27 -17.87 5.06 -5.50
C ALA A 27 -18.12 3.56 -5.26
N LEU A 28 -17.70 3.05 -4.10
CA LEU A 28 -17.91 1.66 -3.69
C LEU A 28 -19.40 1.30 -3.64
N GLU A 29 -20.24 2.13 -2.99
CA GLU A 29 -21.67 1.88 -2.87
C GLU A 29 -22.37 1.97 -4.24
N LEU A 30 -21.96 2.91 -5.09
CA LEU A 30 -22.49 3.07 -6.44
C LEU A 30 -22.19 1.85 -7.31
N LEU A 31 -20.95 1.34 -7.28
CA LEU A 31 -20.57 0.12 -8.01
C LEU A 31 -21.30 -1.12 -7.49
N ARG A 32 -21.50 -1.22 -6.17
CA ARG A 32 -22.31 -2.29 -5.58
C ARG A 32 -23.77 -2.24 -6.04
N GLU A 33 -24.35 -1.04 -6.15
CA GLU A 33 -25.71 -0.88 -6.68
C GLU A 33 -25.75 -1.25 -8.16
N GLY A 34 -24.74 -0.84 -8.96
CA GLY A 34 -24.59 -1.24 -10.34
C GLY A 34 -24.53 -2.74 -10.53
N LEU A 35 -23.72 -3.43 -9.72
CA LEU A 35 -23.59 -4.90 -9.76
C LEU A 35 -24.84 -5.65 -9.27
N ARG A 36 -25.66 -5.07 -8.40
CA ARG A 36 -27.00 -5.66 -8.09
C ARG A 36 -27.92 -5.69 -9.32
N ARG A 37 -27.74 -4.76 -10.25
CA ARG A 37 -28.55 -4.65 -11.48
C ARG A 37 -27.91 -5.34 -12.68
N HIS A 38 -26.58 -5.29 -12.74
CA HIS A 38 -25.75 -5.82 -13.82
C HIS A 38 -24.68 -6.75 -13.25
N PRO A 39 -25.04 -7.92 -12.70
CA PRO A 39 -24.10 -8.79 -11.95
C PRO A 39 -22.97 -9.34 -12.82
N ASP A 40 -23.18 -9.47 -14.13
CA ASP A 40 -22.21 -10.02 -15.08
C ASP A 40 -21.43 -8.91 -15.81
N SER A 41 -21.45 -7.67 -15.31
CA SER A 41 -20.70 -6.57 -15.93
C SER A 41 -19.24 -6.61 -15.52
N VAL A 42 -18.38 -6.97 -16.46
CA VAL A 42 -16.90 -6.99 -16.28
C VAL A 42 -16.40 -5.61 -15.85
N LEU A 43 -16.87 -4.56 -16.53
CA LEU A 43 -16.51 -3.17 -16.27
C LEU A 43 -16.73 -2.78 -14.81
N LEU A 44 -17.91 -3.10 -14.25
CA LEU A 44 -18.23 -2.77 -12.85
C LEU A 44 -17.41 -3.59 -11.85
N HIS A 45 -17.07 -4.83 -12.18
CA HIS A 45 -16.16 -5.63 -11.34
C HIS A 45 -14.74 -5.05 -11.32
N VAL A 46 -14.26 -4.57 -12.46
CA VAL A 46 -12.96 -3.90 -12.57
C VAL A 46 -12.96 -2.58 -11.81
N GLY A 47 -13.95 -1.72 -12.00
CA GLY A 47 -14.10 -0.47 -11.24
C GLY A 47 -14.14 -0.73 -9.73
N LEU A 48 -14.89 -1.77 -9.30
CA LEU A 48 -14.94 -2.20 -7.90
C LEU A 48 -13.56 -2.65 -7.39
N GLY A 49 -12.75 -3.30 -8.23
CA GLY A 49 -11.39 -3.71 -7.90
C GLY A 49 -10.49 -2.49 -7.63
N TYR A 50 -10.51 -1.49 -8.51
CA TYR A 50 -9.71 -0.28 -8.36
C TYR A 50 -10.12 0.57 -7.14
N VAL A 51 -11.43 0.76 -6.91
CA VAL A 51 -11.91 1.44 -5.70
C VAL A 51 -11.43 0.73 -4.43
N ARG A 52 -11.41 -0.61 -4.42
CA ARG A 52 -10.90 -1.40 -3.30
C ARG A 52 -9.39 -1.29 -3.13
N ILE A 53 -8.61 -1.16 -4.22
CA ILE A 53 -7.17 -0.86 -4.13
C ILE A 53 -6.96 0.49 -3.43
N ALA A 54 -7.70 1.53 -3.84
CA ALA A 54 -7.62 2.86 -3.25
C ALA A 54 -7.98 2.88 -1.75
N ARG A 55 -8.88 1.98 -1.34
CA ARG A 55 -9.25 1.77 0.07
C ARG A 55 -8.36 0.77 0.82
N GLU A 56 -7.27 0.31 0.20
CA GLU A 56 -6.37 -0.72 0.73
C GLU A 56 -7.04 -2.07 1.05
N GLU A 57 -8.22 -2.32 0.51
CA GLU A 57 -8.98 -3.56 0.64
C GLU A 57 -8.48 -4.65 -0.35
N TYR A 58 -7.17 -4.91 -0.36
CA TYR A 58 -6.48 -5.71 -1.40
C TYR A 58 -7.05 -7.13 -1.57
N ALA A 59 -7.48 -7.78 -0.48
CA ALA A 59 -8.06 -9.12 -0.58
C ALA A 59 -9.39 -9.12 -1.36
N TRP A 60 -10.19 -8.08 -1.18
CA TRP A 60 -11.43 -7.91 -1.91
C TRP A 60 -11.21 -7.41 -3.33
N ALA A 61 -10.20 -6.55 -3.55
CA ALA A 61 -9.79 -6.11 -4.88
C ALA A 61 -9.42 -7.31 -5.76
N ARG A 62 -8.62 -8.24 -5.22
CA ARG A 62 -8.25 -9.48 -5.91
C ARG A 62 -9.49 -10.26 -6.37
N ILE A 63 -10.46 -10.47 -5.46
CA ILE A 63 -11.70 -11.19 -5.79
C ILE A 63 -12.46 -10.48 -6.92
N SER A 64 -12.50 -9.14 -6.91
CA SER A 64 -13.17 -8.38 -7.95
C SER A 64 -12.54 -8.61 -9.32
N PHE A 65 -11.21 -8.53 -9.42
CA PHE A 65 -10.51 -8.77 -10.69
C PHE A 65 -10.56 -10.23 -11.12
N GLU A 66 -10.44 -11.19 -10.20
CA GLU A 66 -10.61 -12.62 -10.52
C GLU A 66 -12.02 -12.88 -11.08
N THR A 67 -13.07 -12.26 -10.48
CA THR A 67 -14.46 -12.37 -11.00
C THR A 67 -14.58 -11.73 -12.39
N ALA A 68 -13.97 -10.57 -12.62
CA ALA A 68 -13.94 -9.94 -13.93
C ALA A 68 -13.32 -10.86 -14.98
N LEU A 69 -12.20 -11.53 -14.65
CA LEU A 69 -11.50 -12.47 -15.54
C LEU A 69 -12.23 -13.81 -15.72
N GLU A 70 -13.07 -14.22 -14.79
CA GLU A 70 -13.98 -15.37 -14.98
C GLU A 70 -15.08 -15.04 -15.99
N LEU A 71 -15.53 -13.78 -16.05
CA LEU A 71 -16.55 -13.30 -17.00
C LEU A 71 -15.93 -13.02 -18.38
N ASP A 72 -14.78 -12.35 -18.41
CA ASP A 72 -14.03 -12.07 -19.63
C ASP A 72 -12.52 -12.24 -19.39
N PRO A 73 -11.94 -13.38 -19.80
CA PRO A 73 -10.52 -13.66 -19.65
C PRO A 73 -9.58 -12.77 -20.50
N GLU A 74 -10.14 -12.05 -21.48
CA GLU A 74 -9.37 -11.16 -22.36
C GLU A 74 -9.47 -9.68 -21.95
N TYR A 75 -10.08 -9.38 -20.78
CA TYR A 75 -10.21 -8.01 -20.31
C TYR A 75 -8.90 -7.54 -19.67
N GLU A 76 -8.17 -6.70 -20.37
CA GLU A 76 -6.81 -6.27 -20.05
C GLU A 76 -6.67 -5.55 -18.72
N ASP A 77 -7.59 -4.61 -18.40
CA ASP A 77 -7.56 -3.86 -17.13
C ASP A 77 -7.72 -4.76 -15.93
N ALA A 78 -8.47 -5.86 -16.06
CA ALA A 78 -8.60 -6.83 -14.98
C ALA A 78 -7.28 -7.56 -14.70
N TRP A 79 -6.50 -7.88 -15.74
CA TRP A 79 -5.15 -8.44 -15.58
C TRP A 79 -4.19 -7.44 -14.96
N VAL A 80 -4.25 -6.16 -15.35
CA VAL A 80 -3.41 -5.10 -14.77
C VAL A 80 -3.75 -4.91 -13.30
N GLY A 81 -5.04 -4.76 -12.95
CA GLY A 81 -5.50 -4.58 -11.58
C GLY A 81 -5.21 -5.79 -10.68
N LEU A 82 -5.34 -7.01 -11.22
CA LEU A 82 -4.93 -8.24 -10.51
C LEU A 82 -3.43 -8.24 -10.25
N GLY A 83 -2.61 -7.89 -11.25
CA GLY A 83 -1.17 -7.79 -11.13
C GLY A 83 -0.76 -6.77 -10.06
N GLU A 84 -1.34 -5.58 -10.06
CA GLU A 84 -1.11 -4.54 -9.04
C GLU A 84 -1.49 -5.05 -7.63
N THR A 85 -2.65 -5.69 -7.51
CA THR A 85 -3.09 -6.27 -6.24
C THR A 85 -2.16 -7.38 -5.75
N LEU A 86 -1.64 -8.22 -6.64
CA LEU A 86 -0.67 -9.27 -6.30
C LEU A 86 0.67 -8.70 -5.82
N LEU A 87 1.11 -7.56 -6.37
CA LEU A 87 2.28 -6.84 -5.87
C LEU A 87 2.10 -6.42 -4.41
N LYS A 88 0.92 -5.91 -4.02
CA LYS A 88 0.60 -5.56 -2.62
C LYS A 88 0.74 -6.74 -1.67
N PHE A 89 0.51 -7.96 -2.14
CA PHE A 89 0.75 -9.20 -1.37
C PHE A 89 2.20 -9.71 -1.45
N GLY A 90 3.10 -9.02 -2.14
CA GLY A 90 4.48 -9.47 -2.38
C GLY A 90 4.58 -10.67 -3.33
N ARG A 91 3.51 -10.98 -4.09
CA ARG A 91 3.45 -12.11 -5.05
C ARG A 91 4.00 -11.67 -6.41
N VAL A 92 5.26 -11.23 -6.43
CA VAL A 92 5.90 -10.59 -7.59
C VAL A 92 5.86 -11.45 -8.84
N ASP A 93 6.23 -12.74 -8.73
CA ASP A 93 6.26 -13.65 -9.91
C ASP A 93 4.89 -13.82 -10.56
N GLU A 94 3.82 -13.76 -9.79
CA GLU A 94 2.46 -13.89 -10.29
C GLU A 94 1.95 -12.58 -10.89
N ALA A 95 2.29 -11.47 -10.28
CA ALA A 95 2.00 -10.16 -10.83
C ALA A 95 2.68 -9.95 -12.20
N LEU A 96 3.95 -10.32 -12.32
CA LEU A 96 4.68 -10.25 -13.59
C LEU A 96 4.06 -11.17 -14.66
N LYS A 97 3.46 -12.30 -14.28
CA LYS A 97 2.72 -13.14 -15.23
C LYS A 97 1.43 -12.46 -15.70
N CYS A 98 0.71 -11.76 -14.82
CA CYS A 98 -0.46 -10.98 -15.22
C CYS A 98 -0.07 -9.91 -16.25
N PHE A 99 1.00 -9.17 -16.01
CA PHE A 99 1.49 -8.15 -16.94
C PHE A 99 1.99 -8.77 -18.27
N ALA A 100 2.67 -9.92 -18.21
CA ALA A 100 3.07 -10.65 -19.41
C ALA A 100 1.87 -11.17 -20.23
N THR A 101 0.73 -11.45 -19.59
CA THR A 101 -0.51 -11.81 -20.29
C THR A 101 -1.03 -10.64 -21.10
N VAL A 102 -1.04 -9.43 -20.53
CA VAL A 102 -1.41 -8.20 -21.25
C VAL A 102 -0.47 -7.95 -22.44
N ASP A 103 0.84 -8.15 -22.24
CA ASP A 103 1.81 -8.03 -23.33
C ASP A 103 1.54 -9.06 -24.45
N ALA A 104 1.17 -10.31 -24.10
CA ALA A 104 0.84 -11.36 -25.05
C ALA A 104 -0.46 -11.12 -25.82
N MET A 105 -1.38 -10.31 -25.29
CA MET A 105 -2.57 -9.82 -26.01
C MET A 105 -2.22 -8.79 -27.09
N GLY A 106 -0.95 -8.38 -27.20
CA GLY A 106 -0.50 -7.37 -28.15
C GLY A 106 -0.54 -5.94 -27.63
N LEU A 107 -0.76 -5.75 -26.34
CA LEU A 107 -0.91 -4.44 -25.67
C LEU A 107 0.37 -3.98 -24.97
N ALA A 108 1.51 -4.59 -25.30
CA ALA A 108 2.82 -4.25 -24.70
C ALA A 108 3.23 -2.78 -24.90
N GLU A 109 2.75 -2.15 -25.99
CA GLU A 109 3.03 -0.76 -26.34
C GLU A 109 1.84 0.18 -26.02
N ASP A 110 0.77 -0.31 -25.41
CA ASP A 110 -0.32 0.54 -24.96
C ASP A 110 0.18 1.51 -23.89
N LEU A 111 -0.10 2.81 -24.08
CA LEU A 111 0.46 3.86 -23.23
C LEU A 111 -0.12 3.81 -21.82
N GLU A 112 -1.43 3.71 -21.70
CA GLU A 112 -2.15 3.80 -20.43
C GLU A 112 -1.90 2.57 -19.57
N LEU A 113 -2.10 1.37 -20.12
CA LEU A 113 -1.82 0.11 -19.43
C LEU A 113 -0.35 0.00 -19.03
N GLY A 114 0.54 0.38 -19.94
CA GLY A 114 1.97 0.34 -19.71
C GLY A 114 2.44 1.32 -18.63
N LEU A 115 1.86 2.52 -18.55
CA LEU A 115 2.12 3.48 -17.47
C LEU A 115 1.59 2.94 -16.14
N THR A 116 0.39 2.38 -16.12
CA THR A 116 -0.20 1.80 -14.91
C THR A 116 0.64 0.65 -14.37
N MET A 117 1.01 -0.32 -15.21
CA MET A 117 1.91 -1.41 -14.83
C MET A 117 3.28 -0.92 -14.35
N GLY A 118 3.86 0.06 -15.05
CA GLY A 118 5.16 0.62 -14.69
C GLY A 118 5.13 1.36 -13.36
N ARG A 119 4.07 2.14 -13.11
CA ARG A 119 3.85 2.84 -11.84
C ARG A 119 3.62 1.86 -10.68
N ALA A 120 2.88 0.77 -10.91
CA ALA A 120 2.68 -0.29 -9.91
C ALA A 120 4.03 -0.94 -9.52
N LEU A 121 4.86 -1.31 -10.50
CA LEU A 121 6.21 -1.84 -10.28
C LEU A 121 7.10 -0.85 -9.52
N TYR A 122 7.05 0.43 -9.88
CA TYR A 122 7.83 1.47 -9.22
C TYR A 122 7.44 1.64 -7.74
N ARG A 123 6.14 1.72 -7.45
CA ARG A 123 5.63 1.86 -6.07
C ARG A 123 6.04 0.71 -5.16
N GLU A 124 6.16 -0.50 -5.70
CA GLU A 124 6.59 -1.68 -4.94
C GLU A 124 8.12 -1.90 -4.96
N GLY A 125 8.89 -0.90 -5.40
CA GLY A 125 10.35 -0.94 -5.39
C GLY A 125 10.99 -1.83 -6.44
N LEU A 126 10.23 -2.34 -7.42
CA LEU A 126 10.70 -3.15 -8.53
C LEU A 126 11.25 -2.27 -9.65
N PHE A 127 12.24 -1.43 -9.30
CA PHE A 127 12.75 -0.37 -10.18
C PHE A 127 13.39 -0.90 -11.45
N ALA A 128 13.97 -2.11 -11.42
CA ALA A 128 14.56 -2.71 -12.61
C ALA A 128 13.50 -3.07 -13.65
N ASP A 129 12.38 -3.64 -13.20
CA ASP A 129 11.23 -4.02 -14.05
C ASP A 129 10.51 -2.78 -14.55
N ALA A 130 10.27 -1.79 -13.67
CA ALA A 130 9.71 -0.48 -14.02
C ALA A 130 10.56 0.22 -15.09
N LYS A 131 11.91 0.24 -14.94
CA LYS A 131 12.83 0.79 -15.95
C LYS A 131 12.68 0.10 -17.31
N HIS A 132 12.56 -1.24 -17.30
CA HIS A 132 12.37 -1.99 -18.54
C HIS A 132 11.05 -1.61 -19.22
N ARG A 133 9.96 -1.59 -18.47
CA ARG A 133 8.61 -1.19 -18.95
C ARG A 133 8.63 0.22 -19.54
N PHE A 134 9.10 1.21 -18.79
CA PHE A 134 9.15 2.59 -19.26
C PHE A 134 10.16 2.80 -20.41
N ALA A 135 11.19 1.98 -20.54
CA ALA A 135 12.09 2.03 -21.69
C ALA A 135 11.38 1.58 -22.97
N SER A 136 10.59 0.51 -22.92
CA SER A 136 9.75 0.05 -24.03
C SER A 136 8.73 1.11 -24.44
N LEU A 137 7.97 1.64 -23.46
CA LEU A 137 7.00 2.71 -23.73
C LEU A 137 7.64 3.96 -24.31
N SER A 138 8.83 4.36 -23.86
CA SER A 138 9.53 5.52 -24.39
C SER A 138 10.03 5.33 -25.84
N ALA A 139 10.18 4.09 -26.28
CA ALA A 139 10.51 3.78 -27.67
C ALA A 139 9.26 3.85 -28.55
N ALA A 140 8.11 3.38 -28.05
CA ALA A 140 6.82 3.43 -28.73
C ALA A 140 6.20 4.84 -28.73
N HIS A 141 6.34 5.57 -27.62
CA HIS A 141 5.76 6.90 -27.39
C HIS A 141 6.84 7.94 -27.06
N PRO A 142 7.70 8.30 -28.02
CA PRO A 142 8.81 9.23 -27.76
C PRO A 142 8.37 10.65 -27.40
N GLU A 143 7.12 11.03 -27.70
CA GLU A 143 6.52 12.33 -27.37
C GLU A 143 5.78 12.37 -26.04
N SER A 144 5.65 11.23 -25.31
CA SER A 144 4.99 11.22 -24.02
C SER A 144 5.89 11.83 -22.93
N ALA A 145 5.43 12.96 -22.39
CA ALA A 145 6.08 13.64 -21.28
C ALA A 145 6.02 12.81 -19.99
N GLU A 146 4.89 12.15 -19.76
CA GLU A 146 4.66 11.30 -18.60
C GLU A 146 5.63 10.10 -18.58
N VAL A 147 5.81 9.42 -19.70
CA VAL A 147 6.78 8.32 -19.79
C VAL A 147 8.19 8.81 -19.54
N ALA A 148 8.55 9.99 -20.07
CA ALA A 148 9.88 10.57 -19.81
C ALA A 148 10.08 10.92 -18.33
N ALA A 149 9.04 11.46 -17.66
CA ALA A 149 9.06 11.74 -16.21
C ALA A 149 9.19 10.45 -15.40
N ALA A 150 8.35 9.45 -15.65
CA ALA A 150 8.38 8.15 -14.98
C ALA A 150 9.73 7.44 -15.11
N ARG A 151 10.37 7.54 -16.30
CA ARG A 151 11.76 7.08 -16.48
C ARG A 151 12.75 7.88 -15.63
N GLY A 152 12.55 9.19 -15.53
CA GLY A 152 13.40 10.05 -14.71
C GLY A 152 13.35 9.62 -13.24
N TYR A 153 12.17 9.43 -12.67
CA TYR A 153 11.97 8.95 -11.31
C TYR A 153 12.61 7.57 -11.09
N THR A 154 12.39 6.65 -12.02
CA THR A 154 12.91 5.29 -11.93
C THR A 154 14.45 5.27 -11.99
N LEU A 155 15.07 6.09 -12.83
CA LEU A 155 16.53 6.20 -12.94
C LEU A 155 17.13 6.76 -11.66
N HIS A 156 16.50 7.74 -11.03
CA HIS A 156 16.94 8.25 -9.73
C HIS A 156 16.85 7.16 -8.64
N ALA A 157 15.74 6.43 -8.55
CA ALA A 157 15.59 5.33 -7.61
C ALA A 157 16.66 4.24 -7.78
N LEU A 158 17.23 4.10 -8.99
CA LEU A 158 18.35 3.21 -9.32
C LEU A 158 19.72 3.86 -9.12
N GLY A 159 19.80 5.13 -8.65
CA GLY A 159 21.05 5.87 -8.45
C GLY A 159 21.64 6.49 -9.70
N ASP A 160 20.96 6.47 -10.85
CA ASP A 160 21.39 7.16 -12.08
C ASP A 160 20.83 8.59 -12.13
N ASP A 161 21.35 9.48 -11.30
CA ASP A 161 20.92 10.88 -11.26
C ASP A 161 21.23 11.65 -12.55
N VAL A 162 22.23 11.22 -13.30
CA VAL A 162 22.56 11.85 -14.59
C VAL A 162 21.48 11.52 -15.62
N GLY A 163 21.12 10.27 -15.71
CA GLY A 163 20.00 9.80 -16.53
C GLY A 163 18.69 10.43 -16.11
N ALA A 164 18.40 10.46 -14.81
CA ALA A 164 17.19 11.04 -14.25
C ALA A 164 17.01 12.50 -14.67
N ARG A 165 18.02 13.36 -14.47
CA ARG A 165 17.95 14.77 -14.89
C ARG A 165 17.79 14.94 -16.40
N ARG A 166 18.37 14.05 -17.21
CA ARG A 166 18.20 14.09 -18.67
C ARG A 166 16.75 13.80 -19.06
N GLU A 167 16.16 12.76 -18.49
CA GLU A 167 14.78 12.37 -18.81
C GLU A 167 13.76 13.39 -18.26
N LEU A 168 13.94 13.91 -17.04
CA LEU A 168 13.10 14.98 -16.50
C LEU A 168 13.14 16.25 -17.34
N ARG A 169 14.34 16.67 -17.81
CA ARG A 169 14.43 17.79 -18.75
C ARG A 169 13.79 17.50 -20.10
N ARG A 170 13.79 16.23 -20.52
CA ARG A 170 13.06 15.81 -21.70
C ARG A 170 11.55 15.93 -21.48
N ALA A 171 11.03 15.43 -20.36
CA ALA A 171 9.63 15.56 -19.97
C ALA A 171 9.19 17.02 -20.00
N LEU A 172 9.94 17.91 -19.36
CA LEU A 172 9.65 19.35 -19.29
C LEU A 172 9.80 20.10 -20.63
N ARG A 173 10.48 19.53 -21.63
CA ARG A 173 10.46 20.07 -23.00
C ARG A 173 9.26 19.63 -23.80
N LEU A 174 8.70 18.45 -23.47
CA LEU A 174 7.49 17.91 -24.11
C LEU A 174 6.25 18.54 -23.50
N ASP A 175 6.23 18.66 -22.19
CA ASP A 175 5.20 19.35 -21.43
C ASP A 175 5.83 20.23 -20.33
N GLY A 176 5.71 21.54 -20.52
CA GLY A 176 6.26 22.53 -19.59
C GLY A 176 5.48 22.65 -18.27
N ASP A 177 4.28 22.12 -18.21
CA ASP A 177 3.36 22.25 -17.07
C ASP A 177 3.38 21.01 -16.16
N LEU A 178 4.27 20.05 -16.41
CA LEU A 178 4.53 18.93 -15.50
C LEU A 178 5.24 19.40 -14.23
N HIS A 179 4.48 20.02 -13.33
CA HIS A 179 4.99 20.64 -12.09
C HIS A 179 5.69 19.62 -11.19
N GLU A 180 5.18 18.41 -11.06
CA GLU A 180 5.83 17.32 -10.30
C GLU A 180 7.23 17.00 -10.83
N ALA A 181 7.38 16.83 -12.15
CA ALA A 181 8.68 16.56 -12.76
C ALA A 181 9.66 17.72 -12.57
N ARG A 182 9.15 18.96 -12.52
CA ARG A 182 9.93 20.17 -12.28
C ARG A 182 10.42 20.24 -10.84
N ILE A 183 9.56 19.98 -9.87
CA ILE A 183 9.90 19.89 -8.44
C ILE A 183 10.97 18.81 -8.24
N TYR A 184 10.76 17.65 -8.83
CA TYR A 184 11.71 16.53 -8.74
C TYR A 184 13.10 16.89 -9.34
N LEU A 185 13.10 17.55 -10.51
CA LEU A 185 14.34 18.04 -11.11
C LEU A 185 15.05 19.06 -10.21
N ALA A 186 14.30 19.96 -9.57
CA ALA A 186 14.86 20.94 -8.64
C ALA A 186 15.52 20.26 -7.43
N HIS A 187 14.90 19.22 -6.88
CA HIS A 187 15.52 18.42 -5.81
C HIS A 187 16.84 17.80 -6.24
N LEU A 188 16.91 17.18 -7.42
CA LEU A 188 18.14 16.60 -7.96
C LEU A 188 19.23 17.64 -8.25
N LEU A 189 18.85 18.86 -8.60
CA LEU A 189 19.80 19.98 -8.78
C LEU A 189 20.33 20.49 -7.45
N HIS A 190 19.43 20.65 -6.46
CA HIS A 190 19.77 21.06 -5.10
C HIS A 190 20.77 20.09 -4.47
N ASP A 191 20.48 18.79 -4.50
CA ASP A 191 21.32 17.76 -3.87
C ASP A 191 22.71 17.67 -4.50
N ARG A 192 22.84 18.12 -5.75
CA ARG A 192 24.14 18.27 -6.44
C ARG A 192 24.86 19.59 -6.10
N GLY A 193 24.21 20.52 -5.41
CA GLY A 193 24.74 21.86 -5.12
C GLY A 193 24.52 22.89 -6.24
N ASP A 194 23.72 22.59 -7.27
CA ASP A 194 23.29 23.56 -8.28
C ASP A 194 22.07 24.34 -7.75
N LEU A 195 22.33 25.14 -6.72
CA LEU A 195 21.29 25.88 -6.01
C LEU A 195 20.57 26.89 -6.92
N ALA A 196 21.33 27.57 -7.79
CA ALA A 196 20.71 28.51 -8.74
C ALA A 196 19.88 27.79 -9.81
N GLY A 197 20.27 26.59 -10.21
CA GLY A 197 19.48 25.74 -11.09
C GLY A 197 18.19 25.27 -10.43
N ALA A 198 18.29 24.82 -9.19
CA ALA A 198 17.13 24.36 -8.39
C ALA A 198 16.11 25.50 -8.19
N LEU A 199 16.60 26.69 -7.82
CA LEU A 199 15.73 27.86 -7.64
C LEU A 199 14.98 28.21 -8.92
N ARG A 200 15.67 28.26 -10.08
CA ARG A 200 15.02 28.54 -11.38
C ARG A 200 13.92 27.56 -11.74
N GLU A 201 14.05 26.29 -11.35
CA GLU A 201 12.99 25.32 -11.61
C GLU A 201 11.81 25.50 -10.63
N LEU A 202 12.05 25.72 -9.34
CA LEU A 202 10.99 25.97 -8.36
C LEU A 202 10.23 27.27 -8.61
N GLU A 203 10.88 28.33 -9.08
CA GLU A 203 10.23 29.61 -9.45
C GLU A 203 9.15 29.48 -10.53
N ARG A 204 9.22 28.41 -11.32
CA ARG A 204 8.26 28.14 -12.40
C ARG A 204 7.06 27.33 -11.96
N VAL A 205 7.03 26.89 -10.70
CA VAL A 205 5.93 26.15 -10.11
C VAL A 205 5.08 27.11 -9.32
N PRO A 206 3.80 27.27 -9.65
CA PRO A 206 2.89 28.08 -8.84
C PRO A 206 2.79 27.52 -7.41
N PRO A 207 2.62 28.36 -6.38
CA PRO A 207 2.51 27.87 -4.99
C PRO A 207 1.45 26.79 -4.79
N ALA A 208 0.30 26.91 -5.45
CA ALA A 208 -0.80 25.93 -5.38
C ALA A 208 -0.45 24.56 -5.95
N GLU A 209 0.52 24.47 -6.86
CA GLU A 209 0.95 23.24 -7.51
C GLU A 209 2.03 22.49 -6.71
N HIS A 210 2.47 23.03 -5.58
CA HIS A 210 3.30 22.30 -4.64
C HIS A 210 2.44 21.39 -3.78
N TRP A 211 2.69 20.10 -3.87
CA TRP A 211 1.99 19.05 -3.14
C TRP A 211 2.71 18.60 -1.86
N ASP A 212 3.95 19.07 -1.64
CA ASP A 212 4.76 18.76 -0.45
C ASP A 212 5.38 20.01 0.16
N THR A 213 5.54 20.01 1.47
CA THR A 213 6.14 21.12 2.21
C THR A 213 7.65 21.24 1.97
N LEU A 214 8.33 20.15 1.63
CA LEU A 214 9.77 20.14 1.40
C LEU A 214 10.18 21.03 0.22
N SER A 215 9.44 20.95 -0.90
CA SER A 215 9.69 21.79 -2.08
C SER A 215 9.52 23.27 -1.78
N LEU A 216 8.51 23.62 -0.96
CA LEU A 216 8.22 24.99 -0.53
C LEU A 216 9.29 25.52 0.42
N TRP A 217 9.68 24.74 1.42
CA TRP A 217 10.78 25.12 2.34
C TRP A 217 12.09 25.26 1.58
N ARG A 218 12.43 24.36 0.66
CA ARG A 218 13.61 24.49 -0.21
C ARG A 218 13.55 25.76 -1.06
N PHE A 219 12.37 26.09 -1.58
CA PHE A 219 12.20 27.34 -2.34
C PHE A 219 12.52 28.58 -1.49
N LEU A 220 11.98 28.68 -0.27
CA LEU A 220 12.24 29.79 0.65
C LEU A 220 13.72 29.87 1.04
N GLU A 221 14.34 28.74 1.36
CA GLU A 221 15.79 28.66 1.67
C GLU A 221 16.64 29.13 0.51
N LEU A 222 16.30 28.69 -0.71
CA LEU A 222 17.03 29.11 -1.92
C LEU A 222 16.83 30.58 -2.24
N LYS A 223 15.63 31.14 -2.01
CA LYS A 223 15.38 32.58 -2.12
C LYS A 223 16.25 33.39 -1.15
N ALA A 224 16.35 32.94 0.10
CA ALA A 224 17.21 33.59 1.09
C ALA A 224 18.71 33.47 0.75
N SER A 225 19.16 32.28 0.35
CA SER A 225 20.60 32.02 0.14
C SER A 225 21.13 32.48 -1.22
N VAL A 226 20.36 32.36 -2.30
CA VAL A 226 20.78 32.71 -3.68
C VAL A 226 20.41 34.15 -4.00
N ASP A 227 19.15 34.55 -3.78
CA ASP A 227 18.64 35.88 -4.13
C ASP A 227 18.80 36.88 -2.99
N ARG A 228 19.18 36.43 -1.79
CA ARG A 228 19.26 37.24 -0.57
C ARG A 228 17.93 37.93 -0.20
N ALA A 229 16.81 37.25 -0.51
CA ALA A 229 15.50 37.73 -0.11
C ALA A 229 15.39 37.81 1.42
N ALA A 230 14.71 38.83 1.91
CA ALA A 230 14.46 38.97 3.34
C ALA A 230 13.37 37.97 3.78
N ASP A 231 13.48 37.47 5.03
CA ASP A 231 12.50 36.50 5.57
C ASP A 231 11.07 37.06 5.61
N ASP A 232 10.91 38.36 5.68
CA ASP A 232 9.62 39.06 5.69
C ASP A 232 9.20 39.62 4.32
N ASP A 233 9.86 39.21 3.24
CA ASP A 233 9.53 39.63 1.88
C ASP A 233 8.08 39.28 1.54
N PRO A 234 7.22 40.29 1.27
CA PRO A 234 5.82 40.05 0.93
C PRO A 234 5.61 39.25 -0.33
N ALA A 235 6.60 39.24 -1.25
CA ALA A 235 6.55 38.45 -2.47
C ALA A 235 6.55 36.93 -2.19
N LEU A 236 7.02 36.49 -1.02
CA LEU A 236 7.05 35.11 -0.59
C LEU A 236 5.79 34.68 0.20
N GLY A 237 4.82 35.62 0.38
CA GLY A 237 3.55 35.35 1.07
C GLY A 237 2.82 34.11 0.56
N PRO A 238 2.55 33.98 -0.76
CA PRO A 238 1.79 32.84 -1.30
C PRO A 238 2.41 31.47 -1.01
N TRP A 239 3.74 31.35 -0.99
CA TRP A 239 4.42 30.10 -0.64
C TRP A 239 4.30 29.78 0.85
N ARG A 240 4.35 30.80 1.74
CA ARG A 240 4.12 30.61 3.17
C ARG A 240 2.68 30.23 3.49
N GLU A 241 1.72 30.86 2.79
CA GLU A 241 0.30 30.50 2.90
C GLU A 241 0.10 29.03 2.49
N ARG A 242 0.73 28.58 1.38
CA ARG A 242 0.64 27.19 0.95
C ARG A 242 1.28 26.21 1.94
N ILE A 243 2.41 26.56 2.56
CA ILE A 243 2.98 25.76 3.66
C ILE A 243 1.98 25.63 4.80
N ALA A 244 1.40 26.75 5.24
CA ALA A 244 0.43 26.74 6.33
C ALA A 244 -0.82 25.92 5.99
N GLU A 245 -1.28 25.92 4.73
CA GLU A 245 -2.37 25.05 4.28
C GLU A 245 -2.01 23.58 4.41
N LEU A 246 -0.83 23.16 3.86
CA LEU A 246 -0.39 21.76 3.90
C LEU A 246 -0.06 21.27 5.31
N GLU A 247 0.41 22.16 6.19
CA GLU A 247 0.67 21.84 7.60
C GLU A 247 -0.61 21.88 8.47
N ALA A 248 -1.67 22.52 8.00
CA ALA A 248 -2.96 22.54 8.68
C ALA A 248 -3.85 21.33 8.34
N GLU A 249 -3.54 20.61 7.26
CA GLU A 249 -4.16 19.32 7.00
C GLU A 249 -3.64 18.35 8.06
N PRO A 250 -4.50 17.81 8.94
CA PRO A 250 -4.05 16.85 9.94
C PRO A 250 -3.46 15.63 9.21
N ASP A 251 -2.20 15.35 9.47
CA ASP A 251 -1.60 14.08 9.07
C ASP A 251 -2.47 12.93 9.61
N GLU A 252 -2.59 11.83 8.88
CA GLU A 252 -3.32 10.64 9.34
C GLU A 252 -2.84 10.18 10.73
N VAL A 253 -1.55 10.41 11.03
CA VAL A 253 -0.95 10.17 12.35
C VAL A 253 -1.51 11.14 13.40
N ASP A 254 -1.67 12.42 13.08
CA ASP A 254 -2.25 13.42 13.97
C ASP A 254 -3.74 13.13 14.22
N HIS A 255 -4.47 12.64 13.22
CA HIS A 255 -5.87 12.20 13.37
C HIS A 255 -5.98 10.97 14.27
N LEU A 256 -5.10 9.97 14.08
CA LEU A 256 -5.00 8.79 14.93
C LEU A 256 -4.58 9.18 16.37
N LEU A 257 -3.63 10.08 16.53
CA LEU A 257 -3.21 10.59 17.83
C LEU A 257 -4.34 11.35 18.51
N ALA A 258 -5.08 12.22 17.79
CA ALA A 258 -6.24 12.93 18.31
C ALA A 258 -7.38 11.96 18.69
N GLU A 259 -7.61 10.89 17.93
CA GLU A 259 -8.57 9.85 18.26
C GLU A 259 -8.15 9.07 19.52
N VAL A 260 -6.87 8.73 19.62
CA VAL A 260 -6.29 8.10 20.81
C VAL A 260 -6.38 9.03 22.02
N GLU A 261 -5.98 10.30 21.90
CA GLU A 261 -6.07 11.29 22.97
C GLU A 261 -7.51 11.52 23.41
N SER A 262 -8.46 11.67 22.49
CA SER A 262 -9.89 11.84 22.81
C SER A 262 -10.47 10.59 23.51
N SER A 263 -9.97 9.40 23.19
CA SER A 263 -10.37 8.18 23.87
C SER A 263 -9.82 8.08 25.30
N PHE A 264 -8.66 8.71 25.57
CA PHE A 264 -8.09 8.83 26.91
C PHE A 264 -8.75 9.95 27.73
N GLU A 265 -9.07 11.10 27.14
CA GLU A 265 -9.79 12.18 27.82
C GLU A 265 -11.20 11.75 28.22
N GLY A 266 -11.91 11.00 27.38
CA GLY A 266 -13.20 10.41 27.73
C GLY A 266 -13.10 9.35 28.86
N ALA A 267 -11.96 8.68 28.99
CA ALA A 267 -11.70 7.74 30.07
C ALA A 267 -11.32 8.42 31.40
N GLU A 268 -10.73 9.63 31.35
CA GLU A 268 -10.43 10.41 32.55
C GLU A 268 -11.68 11.07 33.17
N GLU A 269 -12.63 11.53 32.37
CA GLU A 269 -13.93 12.04 32.86
C GLU A 269 -14.81 10.92 33.49
N GLU A 270 -14.68 9.66 33.07
CA GLU A 270 -15.30 8.51 33.74
C GLU A 270 -14.51 8.04 34.97
N ALA A 271 -13.21 8.35 35.08
CA ALA A 271 -12.34 7.90 36.16
C ALA A 271 -12.49 8.74 37.45
N GLU A 272 -13.22 9.86 37.47
CA GLU A 272 -13.55 10.60 38.70
C GLU A 272 -14.61 9.90 39.61
N LYS A 273 -15.12 8.74 39.19
CA LYS A 273 -15.84 7.84 40.09
C LYS A 273 -14.90 6.73 40.55
N PRO A 274 -14.65 6.55 41.85
CA PRO A 274 -13.80 5.47 42.31
C PRO A 274 -14.51 4.13 42.04
N LEU A 275 -14.30 3.59 40.86
CA LEU A 275 -14.61 2.18 40.55
C LEU A 275 -13.49 1.35 41.17
N GLU A 276 -13.85 0.49 42.12
CA GLU A 276 -12.94 -0.47 42.67
C GLU A 276 -12.21 -1.24 41.58
N LEU A 277 -10.89 -1.32 41.65
CA LEU A 277 -10.02 -2.01 40.68
C LEU A 277 -10.52 -3.45 40.37
N SER A 278 -11.25 -4.06 41.28
CA SER A 278 -11.92 -5.36 41.11
C SER A 278 -13.02 -5.33 40.03
N ALA A 279 -13.78 -4.22 39.91
CA ALA A 279 -14.84 -4.10 38.92
C ALA A 279 -14.30 -3.88 37.49
N GLN A 280 -13.14 -3.20 37.35
CA GLN A 280 -12.47 -3.05 36.06
C GLN A 280 -11.86 -4.39 35.60
N ILE A 281 -11.26 -5.13 36.50
CA ILE A 281 -10.74 -6.48 36.21
C ILE A 281 -11.87 -7.42 35.85
N ASP A 282 -13.01 -7.38 36.55
CA ASP A 282 -14.20 -8.17 36.24
C ASP A 282 -14.84 -7.78 34.89
N PHE A 283 -14.82 -6.49 34.53
CA PHE A 283 -15.32 -6.02 33.23
C PHE A 283 -14.41 -6.47 32.08
N ILE A 284 -13.09 -6.33 32.21
CA ILE A 284 -12.12 -6.82 31.23
C ILE A 284 -12.18 -8.34 31.11
N MET A 285 -12.31 -9.06 32.23
CA MET A 285 -12.45 -10.51 32.23
C MET A 285 -13.80 -10.96 31.65
N ARG A 286 -14.88 -10.18 31.77
CA ARG A 286 -16.16 -10.43 31.09
C ARG A 286 -16.09 -10.14 29.60
N MET A 287 -15.39 -9.09 29.15
CA MET A 287 -15.18 -8.84 27.72
C MET A 287 -14.29 -9.89 27.06
N LEU A 288 -13.26 -10.35 27.77
CA LEU A 288 -12.38 -11.43 27.31
C LEU A 288 -13.05 -12.80 27.39
N ASN A 289 -14.07 -12.98 28.27
CA ASN A 289 -14.81 -14.21 28.47
C ASN A 289 -16.29 -14.12 28.05
N ALA A 290 -16.67 -13.10 27.23
CA ALA A 290 -18.04 -13.07 26.68
C ALA A 290 -18.23 -14.32 25.81
N PRO A 291 -19.11 -15.25 26.20
CA PRO A 291 -19.35 -16.43 25.40
C PRO A 291 -20.08 -16.01 24.15
N GLY A 292 -19.44 -16.18 23.01
CA GLY A 292 -20.19 -16.40 21.77
C GLY A 292 -21.09 -17.60 22.02
N GLU A 293 -22.37 -17.44 21.81
CA GLU A 293 -23.37 -18.50 22.02
C GLU A 293 -22.97 -19.79 21.28
N GLY A 294 -22.78 -20.85 22.06
CA GLY A 294 -22.86 -22.23 21.62
C GLY A 294 -21.54 -22.89 21.23
N ARG A 295 -20.89 -23.40 22.23
CA ARG A 295 -20.34 -24.77 22.41
C ARG A 295 -19.29 -24.75 23.49
N GLU A 296 -19.53 -25.39 24.61
CA GLU A 296 -18.47 -25.88 25.52
C GLU A 296 -17.54 -26.78 24.70
N THR A 297 -16.46 -26.22 24.19
CA THR A 297 -15.33 -27.02 23.72
C THR A 297 -14.41 -27.20 24.92
N GLU A 298 -14.37 -28.43 25.45
CA GLU A 298 -13.27 -28.86 26.34
C GLU A 298 -11.96 -28.36 25.75
N VAL A 299 -11.26 -27.49 26.47
CA VAL A 299 -9.94 -27.00 26.09
C VAL A 299 -9.00 -28.21 26.14
N LYS A 300 -8.71 -28.80 24.98
CA LYS A 300 -7.79 -29.93 24.89
C LYS A 300 -6.38 -29.46 25.17
N VAL A 301 -5.85 -29.90 26.30
CA VAL A 301 -4.45 -29.67 26.67
C VAL A 301 -3.61 -30.75 25.95
N HIS A 302 -2.54 -30.31 25.32
CA HIS A 302 -1.60 -31.16 24.58
C HIS A 302 -0.24 -31.14 25.27
N ARG A 303 0.55 -32.19 25.04
CA ARG A 303 1.94 -32.31 25.51
C ARG A 303 2.86 -32.49 24.32
N VAL A 304 3.89 -31.68 24.23
CA VAL A 304 4.87 -31.74 23.14
C VAL A 304 6.27 -31.76 23.73
N ARG A 305 7.04 -32.77 23.32
CA ARG A 305 8.45 -32.91 23.72
C ARG A 305 9.34 -32.64 22.53
N THR A 306 10.30 -31.74 22.68
CA THR A 306 11.31 -31.47 21.66
C THR A 306 12.38 -32.57 21.63
N MET A 307 13.18 -32.58 20.56
CA MET A 307 14.31 -33.51 20.44
C MET A 307 15.36 -33.34 21.56
N GLU A 308 15.44 -32.15 22.12
CA GLU A 308 16.31 -31.82 23.27
C GLU A 308 15.74 -32.29 24.62
N GLY A 309 14.55 -32.93 24.63
CA GLY A 309 13.89 -33.48 25.79
C GLY A 309 13.01 -32.47 26.56
N THR A 310 12.90 -31.21 26.11
CA THR A 310 12.07 -30.21 26.79
C THR A 310 10.59 -30.54 26.54
N LEU A 311 9.81 -30.57 27.65
CA LEU A 311 8.36 -30.80 27.62
C LEU A 311 7.61 -29.48 27.71
N TYR A 312 6.63 -29.26 26.83
CA TYR A 312 5.68 -28.18 26.88
C TYR A 312 4.27 -28.75 27.01
N GLU A 313 3.42 -28.10 27.81
CA GLU A 313 2.04 -28.53 28.06
C GLU A 313 1.11 -27.31 27.97
N GLY A 314 -0.05 -27.47 27.30
CA GLY A 314 -1.03 -26.41 27.13
C GLY A 314 -1.81 -26.56 25.81
N THR A 315 -2.48 -25.48 25.40
CA THR A 315 -3.03 -25.40 24.05
C THR A 315 -1.91 -25.37 23.02
N TRP A 316 -2.21 -25.58 21.73
CA TRP A 316 -1.20 -25.51 20.68
C TRP A 316 -0.50 -24.14 20.64
N ASP A 317 -1.22 -23.07 20.91
CA ASP A 317 -0.66 -21.71 20.96
C ASP A 317 0.24 -21.51 22.18
N ASP A 318 -0.13 -22.05 23.35
CA ASP A 318 0.68 -21.95 24.57
C ASP A 318 2.01 -22.70 24.43
N ILE A 319 1.96 -23.89 23.83
CA ILE A 319 3.15 -24.69 23.53
C ILE A 319 4.09 -23.93 22.58
N LEU A 320 3.54 -23.36 21.51
CA LEU A 320 4.33 -22.63 20.54
C LEU A 320 4.91 -21.33 21.11
N ARG A 321 4.15 -20.61 21.98
CA ARG A 321 4.63 -19.45 22.73
C ARG A 321 5.79 -19.85 23.65
N GLY A 322 5.66 -20.93 24.39
CA GLY A 322 6.72 -21.44 25.27
C GLY A 322 7.99 -21.79 24.51
N MET A 323 7.88 -22.37 23.32
CA MET A 323 9.02 -22.68 22.43
C MET A 323 9.70 -21.39 21.94
N ARG A 324 8.90 -20.41 21.50
CA ARG A 324 9.39 -19.08 21.07
C ARG A 324 10.11 -18.38 22.22
N ASP A 325 9.49 -18.27 23.38
CA ASP A 325 10.02 -17.51 24.51
C ASP A 325 11.36 -18.06 25.02
N ARG A 326 11.60 -19.34 24.78
CA ARG A 326 12.88 -19.98 25.12
C ARG A 326 13.97 -19.72 24.06
N SER A 327 13.60 -19.62 22.78
CA SER A 327 14.55 -19.47 21.67
C SER A 327 14.71 -18.01 21.21
N GLU A 328 13.62 -17.28 21.07
CA GLU A 328 13.57 -15.90 20.55
C GLU A 328 12.50 -15.07 21.29
N PRO A 329 12.74 -14.69 22.56
CA PRO A 329 11.74 -13.97 23.37
C PRO A 329 11.36 -12.62 22.74
N GLY A 330 10.05 -12.32 22.78
CA GLY A 330 9.52 -11.05 22.27
C GLY A 330 9.21 -11.03 20.77
N LEU A 331 9.52 -12.08 20.01
CA LEU A 331 9.20 -12.13 18.58
C LEU A 331 7.69 -12.43 18.39
N PRO A 332 6.97 -11.79 17.46
CA PRO A 332 5.59 -12.18 17.12
C PRO A 332 5.51 -13.64 16.68
N LEU A 333 4.47 -14.36 17.14
CA LEU A 333 4.37 -15.81 16.93
C LEU A 333 4.38 -16.22 15.45
N SER A 334 3.70 -15.45 14.60
CA SER A 334 3.68 -15.66 13.14
C SER A 334 5.06 -15.48 12.49
N VAL A 335 5.88 -14.57 13.01
CA VAL A 335 7.26 -14.35 12.52
C VAL A 335 8.16 -15.48 12.97
N TYR A 336 8.00 -15.93 14.21
CA TYR A 336 8.72 -17.10 14.76
C TYR A 336 8.45 -18.35 13.92
N MET A 337 7.17 -18.67 13.64
CA MET A 337 6.80 -19.82 12.80
C MET A 337 7.43 -19.76 11.41
N ARG A 338 7.34 -18.62 10.73
CA ARG A 338 7.93 -18.45 9.40
C ARG A 338 9.45 -18.62 9.39
N ARG A 339 10.14 -18.10 10.43
CA ARG A 339 11.59 -18.22 10.57
C ARG A 339 12.01 -19.66 10.82
N ALA A 340 11.33 -20.34 11.75
CA ALA A 340 11.57 -21.74 12.04
C ALA A 340 11.25 -22.64 10.83
N ALA A 341 10.17 -22.37 10.11
CA ALA A 341 9.83 -23.10 8.88
C ALA A 341 10.91 -22.95 7.79
N ARG A 342 11.49 -21.75 7.62
CA ARG A 342 12.61 -21.50 6.72
C ARG A 342 13.84 -22.33 7.10
N GLN A 343 14.22 -22.32 8.37
CA GLN A 343 15.36 -23.10 8.87
C GLN A 343 15.14 -24.62 8.66
N ILE A 344 13.92 -25.09 8.88
CA ILE A 344 13.57 -26.50 8.64
C ILE A 344 13.66 -26.83 7.17
N ARG A 345 13.16 -25.96 6.30
CA ARG A 345 13.26 -26.13 4.83
C ARG A 345 14.71 -26.19 4.36
N GLU A 346 15.57 -25.30 4.89
CA GLU A 346 17.00 -25.29 4.55
C GLU A 346 17.70 -26.58 4.98
N ARG A 347 17.32 -27.16 6.13
CA ARG A 347 17.94 -28.38 6.67
C ARG A 347 17.37 -29.68 6.11
N THR A 348 16.09 -29.71 5.79
CA THR A 348 15.37 -30.96 5.43
C THR A 348 14.84 -30.97 4.01
N GLY A 349 14.84 -29.84 3.30
CA GLY A 349 14.20 -29.66 2.00
C GLY A 349 12.66 -29.68 2.04
N ARG A 350 12.04 -29.76 3.20
CA ARG A 350 10.58 -29.87 3.37
C ARG A 350 9.97 -28.61 3.93
N THR A 351 8.76 -28.27 3.44
CA THR A 351 8.01 -27.09 3.87
C THR A 351 7.04 -27.46 4.98
N ILE A 352 6.93 -26.61 6.00
CA ILE A 352 5.96 -26.71 7.10
C ILE A 352 4.94 -25.57 6.98
N PRO A 353 3.62 -25.85 7.15
CA PRO A 353 2.59 -24.82 7.16
C PRO A 353 2.76 -23.86 8.35
N CYS A 354 2.45 -22.58 8.15
CA CYS A 354 2.51 -21.55 9.18
C CYS A 354 1.14 -20.89 9.43
N ASP A 355 0.06 -21.56 9.08
CA ASP A 355 -1.31 -21.05 9.13
C ASP A 355 -1.88 -21.08 10.56
N SER A 356 -1.45 -22.07 11.35
CA SER A 356 -1.84 -22.21 12.76
C SER A 356 -0.75 -22.95 13.56
N ALA A 357 -0.75 -22.72 14.89
CA ALA A 357 0.15 -23.42 15.80
C ALA A 357 -0.02 -24.93 15.75
N GLU A 358 -1.26 -25.42 15.64
CA GLU A 358 -1.55 -26.85 15.48
C GLU A 358 -0.93 -27.43 14.20
N ALA A 359 -1.17 -26.80 13.05
CA ALA A 359 -0.64 -27.29 11.76
C ALA A 359 0.89 -27.30 11.77
N PHE A 360 1.51 -26.26 12.29
CA PHE A 360 2.96 -26.12 12.43
C PHE A 360 3.57 -27.23 13.32
N LEU A 361 3.05 -27.43 14.53
CA LEU A 361 3.54 -28.44 15.47
C LEU A 361 3.29 -29.86 15.00
N ARG A 362 2.14 -30.14 14.39
CA ARG A 362 1.84 -31.47 13.79
C ARG A 362 2.75 -31.78 12.61
N ALA A 363 3.07 -30.79 11.80
CA ALA A 363 4.02 -30.98 10.69
C ALA A 363 5.44 -31.20 11.23
N GLY A 364 5.89 -30.47 12.24
CA GLY A 364 7.15 -30.68 12.92
C GLY A 364 7.26 -32.09 13.53
N ALA A 365 6.17 -32.62 14.10
CA ALA A 365 6.12 -33.99 14.61
C ALA A 365 6.24 -35.04 13.50
N ARG A 366 5.61 -34.83 12.33
CA ARG A 366 5.75 -35.72 11.15
C ARG A 366 7.18 -35.75 10.60
N LEU A 367 7.93 -34.67 10.81
CA LEU A 367 9.35 -34.60 10.42
C LEU A 367 10.30 -35.11 11.49
N GLY A 368 9.78 -35.57 12.64
CA GLY A 368 10.58 -36.08 13.74
C GLY A 368 11.32 -35.02 14.52
N LEU A 369 10.96 -33.74 14.39
CA LEU A 369 11.60 -32.61 15.10
C LEU A 369 11.07 -32.41 16.53
N LEU A 370 9.91 -33.00 16.82
CA LEU A 370 9.27 -33.04 18.13
C LEU A 370 8.34 -34.25 18.23
N ARG A 371 7.87 -34.56 19.44
CA ARG A 371 6.94 -35.66 19.70
C ARG A 371 5.72 -35.12 20.43
N ILE A 372 4.54 -35.40 19.89
CA ILE A 372 3.28 -35.14 20.58
C ILE A 372 2.96 -36.32 21.49
N GLU A 373 2.86 -36.08 22.78
CA GLU A 373 2.53 -37.10 23.79
C GLU A 373 1.02 -37.01 24.06
N SER A 374 0.33 -38.12 23.97
CA SER A 374 -1.13 -38.24 24.22
C SER A 374 -1.46 -38.17 25.70
#